data_4f4413dbecfa5dcc46919707f6700c31
#
_entry.id   4f4413dbecfa5dcc46919707f6700c31
#
_cell.length_a   1.000
_cell.length_b   1.000
_cell.length_c   1.000
_cell.angle_alpha   90.00
_cell.angle_beta   90.00
_cell.angle_gamma   90.00
#
_symmetry.space_group_name_H-M   'P 1'
#
loop_
_entity.id
_entity.type
_entity.pdbx_description
1 polymer ?
#
loop_
_entity_poly.entity_id
_entity_poly.type
_entity_poly.pdbx_seq_one_letter_code
_entity_poly.pdbx_strand_id
1 'polypeptide(L)'
;MNDEQLKIFVLVADKGSFSKAEEESYISKQAMFKQIHNLEEDVETQLFIRSKTGVKLTPAGKAFYDGAQKLLKEKATLFKEVRRLGNKQSIRIGNVEHQALLDRVNEAFQQKYPEIELKRVVHPNHSGEWRVENNVQDVAETFYMDNRPETNTSYHRLMDSPYVVAMSPTHPLAKKDMISVSELTNYNLYVYPMMIDKNYMNIINEAFLGKENRLQIRKDVDNQVGIAYSCIDTKNLLLTANPFINSIIELKIVPLKEGWIREYGVMTPKEISPAIQKYIDLAKELYSSDRNQT
;
A
#
# COMPACT_ATOMS: atom_id res chain seq x y z
N MET A 1 25.45 15.54 -9.13
CA MET A 1 24.07 15.01 -9.23
C MET A 1 24.06 13.49 -9.06
N ASN A 2 23.21 12.93 -8.17
CA ASN A 2 23.06 11.49 -7.92
C ASN A 2 21.56 11.08 -7.89
N ASP A 3 21.30 9.77 -7.81
CA ASP A 3 19.95 9.19 -7.81
C ASP A 3 19.08 9.66 -6.66
N GLU A 4 19.68 9.81 -5.50
CA GLU A 4 18.96 10.21 -4.28
C GLU A 4 18.48 11.66 -4.43
N GLN A 5 19.32 12.54 -4.95
CA GLN A 5 18.96 13.92 -5.26
C GLN A 5 17.81 13.99 -6.28
N LEU A 6 17.83 13.17 -7.34
CA LEU A 6 16.74 13.11 -8.32
C LEU A 6 15.43 12.66 -7.69
N LYS A 7 15.46 11.61 -6.85
CA LYS A 7 14.28 11.10 -6.16
C LYS A 7 13.70 12.10 -5.16
N ILE A 8 14.56 12.75 -4.38
CA ILE A 8 14.16 13.78 -3.43
C ILE A 8 13.54 14.97 -4.18
N PHE A 9 14.16 15.39 -5.28
CA PHE A 9 13.64 16.49 -6.08
C PHE A 9 12.23 16.19 -6.62
N VAL A 10 12.03 15.02 -7.23
CA VAL A 10 10.73 14.59 -7.75
C VAL A 10 9.71 14.52 -6.61
N LEU A 11 10.05 13.90 -5.47
CA LEU A 11 9.16 13.80 -4.31
C LEU A 11 8.72 15.18 -3.79
N VAL A 12 9.66 16.11 -3.62
CA VAL A 12 9.35 17.46 -3.13
C VAL A 12 8.48 18.22 -4.14
N ALA A 13 8.72 18.02 -5.45
CA ALA A 13 7.92 18.62 -6.51
C ALA A 13 6.47 18.09 -6.50
N ASP A 14 6.28 16.78 -6.37
CA ASP A 14 4.98 16.13 -6.31
C ASP A 14 4.16 16.56 -5.10
N LYS A 15 4.81 16.71 -3.94
CA LYS A 15 4.14 17.11 -2.70
C LYS A 15 3.93 18.61 -2.56
N GLY A 16 4.65 19.41 -3.33
CA GLY A 16 4.62 20.89 -3.26
C GLY A 16 5.06 21.43 -1.89
N SER A 17 5.68 20.61 -1.05
CA SER A 17 6.10 20.96 0.31
C SER A 17 7.14 19.99 0.84
N PHE A 18 8.24 20.52 1.41
CA PHE A 18 9.24 19.72 2.11
C PHE A 18 8.68 18.98 3.33
N SER A 19 7.75 19.59 4.07
CA SER A 19 7.15 18.94 5.24
C SER A 19 6.26 17.77 4.84
N LYS A 20 5.48 17.92 3.76
CA LYS A 20 4.68 16.79 3.23
C LYS A 20 5.57 15.69 2.62
N ALA A 21 6.70 16.05 2.02
CA ALA A 21 7.67 15.09 1.50
C ALA A 21 8.36 14.32 2.64
N GLU A 22 8.68 14.98 3.77
CA GLU A 22 9.22 14.37 4.97
C GLU A 22 8.24 13.33 5.57
N GLU A 23 6.94 13.64 5.61
CA GLU A 23 5.89 12.72 6.10
C GLU A 23 5.80 11.43 5.28
N GLU A 24 6.27 11.44 4.02
CA GLU A 24 6.23 10.29 3.12
C GLU A 24 7.61 9.66 2.85
N SER A 25 8.63 10.10 3.54
CA SER A 25 9.98 9.57 3.37
C SER A 25 10.70 9.44 4.71
N TYR A 26 11.74 8.63 4.75
CA TYR A 26 12.64 8.53 5.91
C TYR A 26 13.70 9.64 5.97
N ILE A 27 13.60 10.65 5.08
CA ILE A 27 14.60 11.70 4.95
C ILE A 27 14.06 12.95 5.62
N SER A 28 14.76 13.47 6.60
CA SER A 28 14.37 14.69 7.29
C SER A 28 14.29 15.87 6.32
N LYS A 29 13.36 16.80 6.59
CA LYS A 29 13.22 18.05 5.86
C LYS A 29 14.55 18.80 5.67
N GLN A 30 15.38 18.82 6.70
CA GLN A 30 16.70 19.45 6.64
C GLN A 30 17.64 18.74 5.66
N ALA A 31 17.64 17.40 5.66
CA ALA A 31 18.45 16.62 4.73
C ALA A 31 17.97 16.81 3.29
N MET A 32 16.65 16.77 3.05
CA MET A 32 16.08 17.07 1.73
C MET A 32 16.47 18.45 1.24
N PHE A 33 16.38 19.43 2.13
CA PHE A 33 16.73 20.82 1.80
C PHE A 33 18.19 20.92 1.35
N LYS A 34 19.11 20.26 2.07
CA LYS A 34 20.52 20.21 1.72
C LYS A 34 20.76 19.51 0.37
N GLN A 35 20.07 18.40 0.11
CA GLN A 35 20.21 17.67 -1.16
C GLN A 35 19.69 18.49 -2.34
N ILE A 36 18.56 19.18 -2.18
CA ILE A 36 18.02 20.06 -3.23
C ILE A 36 18.94 21.26 -3.45
N HIS A 37 19.47 21.85 -2.39
CA HIS A 37 20.41 22.97 -2.51
C HIS A 37 21.67 22.57 -3.30
N ASN A 38 22.29 21.44 -2.94
CA ASN A 38 23.43 20.91 -3.68
C ASN A 38 23.08 20.61 -5.15
N LEU A 39 21.87 20.13 -5.41
CA LEU A 39 21.40 19.89 -6.77
C LEU A 39 21.23 21.19 -7.55
N GLU A 40 20.67 22.23 -6.94
CA GLU A 40 20.54 23.57 -7.55
C GLU A 40 21.93 24.22 -7.81
N GLU A 41 22.90 23.97 -6.94
CA GLU A 41 24.29 24.33 -7.17
C GLU A 41 24.93 23.56 -8.34
N ASP A 42 24.75 22.23 -8.40
CA ASP A 42 25.27 21.39 -9.48
C ASP A 42 24.75 21.83 -10.87
N VAL A 43 23.51 22.30 -10.95
CA VAL A 43 22.89 22.78 -12.20
C VAL A 43 22.97 24.30 -12.38
N GLU A 44 23.61 25.00 -11.46
CA GLU A 44 23.80 26.47 -11.43
C GLU A 44 22.49 27.26 -11.63
N THR A 45 21.37 26.68 -11.17
CA THR A 45 20.03 27.28 -11.39
C THR A 45 19.07 26.87 -10.28
N GLN A 46 18.23 27.81 -9.85
CA GLN A 46 17.15 27.51 -8.93
C GLN A 46 16.04 26.68 -9.61
N LEU A 47 15.71 25.54 -9.03
CA LEU A 47 14.66 24.64 -9.50
C LEU A 47 13.33 24.87 -8.79
N PHE A 48 13.35 25.44 -7.55
CA PHE A 48 12.17 25.72 -6.78
C PHE A 48 12.01 27.22 -6.44
N ILE A 49 10.77 27.71 -6.54
CA ILE A 49 10.30 28.94 -5.91
C ILE A 49 9.75 28.58 -4.54
N ARG A 50 10.33 29.14 -3.49
CA ARG A 50 9.97 28.85 -2.09
C ARG A 50 9.04 29.93 -1.56
N SER A 51 7.97 29.55 -0.87
CA SER A 51 7.01 30.45 -0.24
C SER A 51 6.62 29.97 1.15
N LYS A 52 5.88 30.79 1.89
CA LYS A 52 5.34 30.40 3.21
C LYS A 52 4.33 29.24 3.11
N THR A 53 3.72 29.04 1.94
CA THR A 53 2.69 28.00 1.71
C THR A 53 3.23 26.73 1.07
N GLY A 54 4.52 26.66 0.74
CA GLY A 54 5.14 25.50 0.11
C GLY A 54 6.17 25.86 -0.97
N VAL A 55 6.39 24.95 -1.89
CA VAL A 55 7.31 25.11 -3.00
C VAL A 55 6.62 24.89 -4.34
N LYS A 56 7.06 25.63 -5.36
CA LYS A 56 6.63 25.47 -6.76
C LYS A 56 7.84 25.36 -7.65
N LEU A 57 7.71 24.62 -8.73
CA LEU A 57 8.78 24.53 -9.74
C LEU A 57 8.97 25.86 -10.48
N THR A 58 10.22 26.25 -10.72
CA THR A 58 10.58 27.27 -11.72
C THR A 58 10.37 26.70 -13.13
N PRO A 59 10.43 27.50 -14.20
CA PRO A 59 10.48 26.97 -15.57
C PRO A 59 11.62 25.97 -15.77
N ALA A 60 12.82 26.26 -15.24
CA ALA A 60 13.96 25.33 -15.23
C ALA A 60 13.67 24.08 -14.40
N GLY A 61 13.05 24.25 -13.23
CA GLY A 61 12.60 23.15 -12.37
C GLY A 61 11.61 22.22 -13.07
N LYS A 62 10.69 22.75 -13.88
CA LYS A 62 9.75 21.95 -14.66
C LYS A 62 10.48 21.11 -15.73
N ALA A 63 11.38 21.73 -16.50
CA ALA A 63 12.19 21.00 -17.47
C ALA A 63 13.06 19.93 -16.79
N PHE A 64 13.63 20.26 -15.63
CA PHE A 64 14.41 19.31 -14.84
C PHE A 64 13.55 18.15 -14.30
N TYR A 65 12.31 18.43 -13.86
CA TYR A 65 11.36 17.43 -13.37
C TYR A 65 11.04 16.37 -14.44
N ASP A 66 10.70 16.82 -15.65
CA ASP A 66 10.42 15.92 -16.77
C ASP A 66 11.66 15.08 -17.15
N GLY A 67 12.84 15.68 -17.13
CA GLY A 67 14.11 14.99 -17.34
C GLY A 67 14.46 14.01 -16.24
N ALA A 68 14.29 14.40 -14.99
CA ALA A 68 14.57 13.55 -13.82
C ALA A 68 13.68 12.29 -13.79
N GLN A 69 12.38 12.45 -14.06
CA GLN A 69 11.46 11.30 -14.17
C GLN A 69 11.88 10.36 -15.30
N LYS A 70 12.25 10.91 -16.46
CA LYS A 70 12.71 10.11 -17.59
C LYS A 70 13.98 9.32 -17.25
N LEU A 71 14.99 9.96 -16.66
CA LEU A 71 16.25 9.31 -16.24
C LEU A 71 16.00 8.20 -15.21
N LEU A 72 15.17 8.44 -14.20
CA LEU A 72 14.82 7.43 -13.21
C LEU A 72 14.13 6.22 -13.87
N LYS A 73 13.21 6.47 -14.82
CA LYS A 73 12.52 5.42 -15.57
C LYS A 73 13.47 4.64 -16.49
N GLU A 74 14.34 5.32 -17.23
CA GLU A 74 15.34 4.68 -18.10
C GLU A 74 16.31 3.81 -17.30
N LYS A 75 16.80 4.32 -16.17
CA LYS A 75 17.63 3.53 -15.25
C LYS A 75 16.90 2.29 -14.75
N ALA A 76 15.65 2.43 -14.33
CA ALA A 76 14.83 1.30 -13.90
C ALA A 76 14.68 0.24 -14.99
N THR A 77 14.47 0.69 -16.25
CA THR A 77 14.37 -0.17 -17.42
C THR A 77 15.68 -0.90 -17.71
N LEU A 78 16.81 -0.19 -17.65
CA LEU A 78 18.14 -0.78 -17.83
C LEU A 78 18.41 -1.88 -16.79
N PHE A 79 18.14 -1.62 -15.52
CA PHE A 79 18.31 -2.63 -14.47
C PHE A 79 17.39 -3.85 -14.65
N LYS A 80 16.15 -3.63 -15.15
CA LYS A 80 15.22 -4.72 -15.48
C LYS A 80 15.81 -5.59 -16.60
N GLU A 81 16.32 -4.99 -17.65
CA GLU A 81 16.90 -5.72 -18.79
C GLU A 81 18.16 -6.49 -18.40
N VAL A 82 19.08 -5.87 -17.67
CA VAL A 82 20.30 -6.54 -17.19
C VAL A 82 19.96 -7.73 -16.29
N ARG A 83 18.96 -7.60 -15.41
CA ARG A 83 18.49 -8.72 -14.58
C ARG A 83 17.85 -9.82 -15.41
N ARG A 84 17.06 -9.46 -16.44
CA ARG A 84 16.46 -10.44 -17.36
C ARG A 84 17.49 -11.27 -18.11
N LEU A 85 18.61 -10.65 -18.49
CA LEU A 85 19.73 -11.31 -19.17
C LEU A 85 20.65 -12.08 -18.20
N GLY A 86 20.65 -11.69 -16.92
CA GLY A 86 21.39 -12.41 -15.89
C GLY A 86 20.73 -13.76 -15.58
N ASN A 87 21.53 -14.80 -15.45
CA ASN A 87 21.04 -16.16 -15.16
C ASN A 87 20.37 -16.32 -13.75
N LYS A 88 20.38 -15.30 -12.92
CA LYS A 88 19.80 -15.35 -11.57
C LYS A 88 18.35 -14.85 -11.61
N GLN A 89 17.42 -15.77 -11.74
CA GLN A 89 15.99 -15.43 -11.63
C GLN A 89 15.68 -15.08 -10.19
N SER A 90 15.23 -13.87 -9.93
CA SER A 90 14.74 -13.43 -8.63
C SER A 90 13.48 -12.59 -8.78
N ILE A 91 12.58 -12.71 -7.82
CA ILE A 91 11.35 -11.90 -7.71
C ILE A 91 11.45 -11.09 -6.44
N ARG A 92 11.31 -9.77 -6.56
CA ARG A 92 11.21 -8.87 -5.41
C ARG A 92 9.76 -8.77 -4.98
N ILE A 93 9.47 -9.27 -3.79
CA ILE A 93 8.13 -9.28 -3.22
C ILE A 93 8.09 -8.25 -2.10
N GLY A 94 7.12 -7.34 -2.17
CA GLY A 94 6.87 -6.42 -1.08
C GLY A 94 6.21 -7.14 0.07
N ASN A 95 6.80 -7.00 1.23
CA ASN A 95 6.17 -7.35 2.47
C ASN A 95 5.72 -6.03 3.13
N VAL A 96 4.42 -5.81 3.24
CA VAL A 96 3.91 -4.94 4.28
C VAL A 96 3.92 -5.82 5.52
N GLU A 97 4.51 -5.35 6.60
CA GLU A 97 4.55 -6.09 7.86
C GLU A 97 3.17 -6.70 8.12
N HIS A 98 3.13 -8.02 8.33
CA HIS A 98 1.94 -8.81 8.70
C HIS A 98 0.90 -9.12 7.59
N GLN A 99 1.32 -9.37 6.35
CA GLN A 99 0.40 -9.88 5.34
C GLN A 99 0.63 -11.37 5.10
N ALA A 100 -0.22 -12.18 5.70
CA ALA A 100 -0.16 -13.65 5.61
C ALA A 100 -0.56 -14.19 4.23
N LEU A 101 -1.14 -13.36 3.35
CA LEU A 101 -1.61 -13.81 2.04
C LEU A 101 -0.46 -14.29 1.15
N LEU A 102 0.55 -13.48 0.95
CA LEU A 102 1.68 -13.88 0.13
C LEU A 102 2.58 -14.91 0.82
N ASP A 103 2.55 -15.04 2.15
CA ASP A 103 3.38 -16.04 2.84
C ASP A 103 3.02 -17.45 2.39
N ARG A 104 1.73 -17.80 2.27
CA ARG A 104 1.29 -19.09 1.72
C ARG A 104 1.78 -19.30 0.28
N VAL A 105 1.70 -18.26 -0.54
CA VAL A 105 2.17 -18.31 -1.94
C VAL A 105 3.69 -18.44 -1.98
N ASN A 106 4.39 -17.69 -1.13
CA ASN A 106 5.85 -17.69 -1.05
C ASN A 106 6.39 -19.07 -0.67
N GLU A 107 5.79 -19.70 0.34
CA GLU A 107 6.17 -21.05 0.77
C GLU A 107 5.94 -22.09 -0.35
N ALA A 108 4.77 -22.10 -0.95
CA ALA A 108 4.44 -23.00 -2.04
C ALA A 108 5.32 -22.75 -3.28
N PHE A 109 5.61 -21.47 -3.59
CA PHE A 109 6.45 -21.11 -4.71
C PHE A 109 7.90 -21.56 -4.51
N GLN A 110 8.44 -21.36 -3.32
CA GLN A 110 9.81 -21.74 -3.00
C GLN A 110 10.01 -23.27 -3.00
N GLN A 111 8.95 -24.03 -2.64
CA GLN A 111 8.95 -25.49 -2.75
C GLN A 111 8.90 -25.94 -4.22
N LYS A 112 8.08 -25.29 -5.06
CA LYS A 112 7.85 -25.69 -6.46
C LYS A 112 8.96 -25.20 -7.40
N TYR A 113 9.59 -24.05 -7.11
CA TYR A 113 10.62 -23.39 -7.93
C TYR A 113 11.82 -22.92 -7.10
N PRO A 114 12.59 -23.85 -6.50
CA PRO A 114 13.69 -23.52 -5.59
C PRO A 114 14.83 -22.74 -6.28
N GLU A 115 14.91 -22.81 -7.62
CA GLU A 115 15.90 -22.07 -8.42
C GLU A 115 15.60 -20.57 -8.54
N ILE A 116 14.37 -20.14 -8.23
CA ILE A 116 13.95 -18.74 -8.31
C ILE A 116 14.02 -18.12 -6.92
N GLU A 117 14.90 -17.17 -6.73
CA GLU A 117 15.09 -16.49 -5.45
C GLU A 117 13.93 -15.51 -5.18
N LEU A 118 13.26 -15.62 -4.03
CA LEU A 118 12.32 -14.62 -3.54
C LEU A 118 13.05 -13.62 -2.64
N LYS A 119 13.12 -12.36 -3.08
CA LYS A 119 13.71 -11.24 -2.32
C LYS A 119 12.62 -10.44 -1.64
N ARG A 120 12.58 -10.49 -0.31
CA ARG A 120 11.68 -9.62 0.45
C ARG A 120 12.19 -8.18 0.44
N VAL A 121 11.32 -7.25 0.06
CA VAL A 121 11.61 -5.81 0.03
C VAL A 121 10.63 -5.12 0.97
N VAL A 122 11.14 -4.53 2.03
CA VAL A 122 10.34 -3.73 2.97
C VAL A 122 10.43 -2.26 2.57
N HIS A 123 9.29 -1.64 2.30
CA HIS A 123 9.22 -0.22 1.96
C HIS A 123 7.91 0.36 2.50
N PRO A 124 7.84 0.68 3.80
CA PRO A 124 6.57 0.93 4.50
C PRO A 124 5.83 2.17 4.03
N ASN A 125 6.50 3.22 3.56
CA ASN A 125 5.88 4.54 3.33
C ASN A 125 5.25 4.74 1.95
N HIS A 126 5.10 3.69 1.14
CA HIS A 126 4.53 3.82 -0.21
C HIS A 126 3.53 2.70 -0.49
N SER A 127 2.47 3.02 -1.24
CA SER A 127 1.51 2.01 -1.70
C SER A 127 2.21 0.92 -2.53
N GLY A 128 1.61 -0.29 -2.56
CA GLY A 128 2.09 -1.37 -3.41
C GLY A 128 2.22 -0.96 -4.88
N GLU A 129 1.28 -0.17 -5.37
CA GLU A 129 1.27 0.39 -6.72
C GLU A 129 2.49 1.28 -6.98
N TRP A 130 2.74 2.25 -6.12
CA TRP A 130 3.92 3.12 -6.22
C TRP A 130 5.22 2.31 -6.23
N ARG A 131 5.31 1.30 -5.37
CA ARG A 131 6.51 0.45 -5.27
C ARG A 131 6.77 -0.36 -6.54
N VAL A 132 5.71 -0.89 -7.17
CA VAL A 132 5.81 -1.61 -8.45
C VAL A 132 6.13 -0.63 -9.58
N GLU A 133 5.43 0.49 -9.66
CA GLU A 133 5.62 1.51 -10.69
C GLU A 133 7.03 2.10 -10.66
N ASN A 134 7.57 2.33 -9.47
CA ASN A 134 8.93 2.82 -9.27
C ASN A 134 10.00 1.71 -9.25
N ASN A 135 9.64 0.49 -9.67
CA ASN A 135 10.55 -0.65 -9.78
C ASN A 135 11.29 -1.00 -8.46
N VAL A 136 10.66 -0.72 -7.33
CA VAL A 136 11.15 -1.10 -6.00
C VAL A 136 10.90 -2.58 -5.76
N GLN A 137 9.74 -3.10 -6.20
CA GLN A 137 9.36 -4.50 -6.11
C GLN A 137 8.70 -4.98 -7.40
N ASP A 138 8.63 -6.28 -7.60
CA ASP A 138 8.07 -6.91 -8.80
C ASP A 138 6.63 -7.37 -8.57
N VAL A 139 6.30 -7.72 -7.33
CA VAL A 139 4.95 -8.14 -6.91
C VAL A 139 4.59 -7.42 -5.63
N ALA A 140 3.46 -6.75 -5.61
CA ALA A 140 2.91 -6.08 -4.43
C ALA A 140 1.50 -6.55 -4.14
N GLU A 141 1.20 -6.84 -2.88
CA GLU A 141 -0.17 -7.01 -2.42
C GLU A 141 -0.93 -5.70 -2.50
N THR A 142 -2.18 -5.77 -2.90
CA THR A 142 -3.06 -4.60 -2.93
C THR A 142 -4.53 -5.02 -3.00
N PHE A 143 -5.39 -4.09 -2.60
CA PHE A 143 -6.82 -4.16 -2.90
C PHE A 143 -7.11 -3.47 -4.24
N TYR A 144 -8.13 -3.95 -4.94
CA TYR A 144 -8.61 -3.29 -6.16
C TYR A 144 -9.16 -1.89 -5.84
N MET A 145 -8.88 -0.93 -6.71
CA MET A 145 -9.40 0.44 -6.65
C MET A 145 -10.01 0.82 -8.01
N ASP A 146 -11.29 1.21 -8.01
CA ASP A 146 -12.03 1.54 -9.25
C ASP A 146 -11.47 2.75 -10.01
N ASN A 147 -10.88 3.71 -9.31
CA ASN A 147 -10.37 4.95 -9.90
C ASN A 147 -8.83 4.98 -9.94
N ARG A 148 -8.22 3.89 -10.40
CA ARG A 148 -6.76 3.89 -10.59
C ARG A 148 -6.39 4.80 -11.76
N PRO A 149 -5.39 5.68 -11.58
CA PRO A 149 -4.80 6.37 -12.72
C PRO A 149 -4.22 5.33 -13.69
N GLU A 150 -4.13 5.70 -14.96
CA GLU A 150 -3.48 4.83 -15.94
C GLU A 150 -1.99 4.74 -15.62
N THR A 151 -1.56 3.57 -15.16
CA THR A 151 -0.18 3.30 -14.72
C THR A 151 0.43 2.19 -15.57
N ASN A 152 1.74 2.01 -15.47
CA ASN A 152 2.44 0.91 -16.13
C ASN A 152 2.42 -0.38 -15.30
N THR A 153 1.30 -0.60 -14.58
CA THR A 153 1.09 -1.77 -13.72
C THR A 153 -0.13 -2.59 -14.15
N SER A 154 -0.17 -3.85 -13.74
CA SER A 154 -1.29 -4.78 -13.96
C SER A 154 -1.75 -5.33 -12.62
N TYR A 155 -3.06 -5.35 -12.40
CA TYR A 155 -3.68 -5.96 -11.24
C TYR A 155 -4.10 -7.40 -11.55
N HIS A 156 -3.80 -8.31 -10.64
CA HIS A 156 -4.20 -9.71 -10.71
C HIS A 156 -5.05 -10.04 -9.48
N ARG A 157 -6.37 -10.20 -9.70
CA ARG A 157 -7.30 -10.61 -8.66
C ARG A 157 -6.96 -12.02 -8.16
N LEU A 158 -6.97 -12.20 -6.85
CA LEU A 158 -6.79 -13.49 -6.19
C LEU A 158 -8.06 -13.95 -5.48
N MET A 159 -8.69 -13.09 -4.67
CA MET A 159 -9.86 -13.44 -3.89
C MET A 159 -10.77 -12.25 -3.62
N ASP A 160 -12.00 -12.53 -3.21
CA ASP A 160 -12.89 -11.57 -2.59
C ASP A 160 -12.65 -11.57 -1.08
N SER A 161 -12.49 -10.38 -0.52
CA SER A 161 -12.33 -10.22 0.92
C SER A 161 -13.55 -9.49 1.48
N PRO A 162 -14.37 -10.14 2.30
CA PRO A 162 -15.49 -9.49 2.96
C PRO A 162 -14.99 -8.48 3.98
N TYR A 163 -15.73 -7.38 4.14
CA TYR A 163 -15.51 -6.48 5.27
C TYR A 163 -16.00 -7.14 6.55
N VAL A 164 -15.14 -7.06 7.54
CA VAL A 164 -15.36 -7.62 8.85
C VAL A 164 -15.08 -6.58 9.93
N VAL A 165 -15.69 -6.77 11.09
CA VAL A 165 -15.43 -5.97 12.29
C VAL A 165 -14.58 -6.79 13.23
N ALA A 166 -13.37 -6.34 13.50
CA ALA A 166 -12.46 -6.94 14.46
C ALA A 166 -12.61 -6.24 15.82
N MET A 167 -12.64 -7.02 16.88
CA MET A 167 -12.90 -6.55 18.26
C MET A 167 -12.34 -7.51 19.29
N SER A 168 -12.29 -7.06 20.56
CA SER A 168 -11.99 -7.96 21.68
C SER A 168 -12.96 -9.14 21.73
N PRO A 169 -12.51 -10.36 22.05
CA PRO A 169 -13.40 -11.51 22.28
C PRO A 169 -14.46 -11.25 23.38
N THR A 170 -14.19 -10.33 24.31
CA THR A 170 -15.10 -9.94 25.40
C THR A 170 -16.06 -8.82 25.02
N HIS A 171 -15.97 -8.28 23.78
CA HIS A 171 -16.83 -7.20 23.32
C HIS A 171 -18.30 -7.63 23.26
N PRO A 172 -19.29 -6.75 23.63
CA PRO A 172 -20.71 -7.10 23.57
C PRO A 172 -21.19 -7.63 22.21
N LEU A 173 -20.62 -7.15 21.10
CA LEU A 173 -20.96 -7.60 19.75
C LEU A 173 -20.24 -8.90 19.34
N ALA A 174 -19.28 -9.40 20.11
CA ALA A 174 -18.48 -10.57 19.75
C ALA A 174 -19.28 -11.88 19.67
N LYS A 175 -20.46 -11.91 20.29
CA LYS A 175 -21.37 -13.09 20.30
C LYS A 175 -22.31 -13.12 19.08
N LYS A 176 -22.30 -12.09 18.25
CA LYS A 176 -23.17 -12.01 17.07
C LYS A 176 -22.52 -12.73 15.87
N ASP A 177 -23.38 -13.32 15.05
CA ASP A 177 -22.95 -13.94 13.79
C ASP A 177 -22.69 -12.88 12.71
N MET A 178 -23.44 -11.77 12.75
CA MET A 178 -23.29 -10.62 11.82
C MET A 178 -23.65 -9.32 12.54
N ILE A 179 -23.03 -8.21 12.11
CA ILE A 179 -23.22 -6.87 12.68
C ILE A 179 -23.59 -5.90 11.55
N SER A 180 -24.57 -5.02 11.77
CA SER A 180 -24.87 -3.92 10.84
C SER A 180 -24.04 -2.68 11.13
N VAL A 181 -23.83 -1.84 10.10
CA VAL A 181 -23.13 -0.55 10.26
C VAL A 181 -23.82 0.32 11.32
N SER A 182 -25.14 0.29 11.43
CA SER A 182 -25.89 1.06 12.43
C SER A 182 -25.54 0.66 13.88
N GLU A 183 -25.23 -0.60 14.13
CA GLU A 183 -24.83 -1.09 15.46
C GLU A 183 -23.43 -0.61 15.86
N LEU A 184 -22.55 -0.35 14.87
CA LEU A 184 -21.21 0.15 15.11
C LEU A 184 -21.21 1.56 15.72
N THR A 185 -22.25 2.37 15.43
CA THR A 185 -22.34 3.77 15.88
C THR A 185 -22.40 3.94 17.41
N ASN A 186 -22.59 2.86 18.16
CA ASN A 186 -22.59 2.88 19.62
C ASN A 186 -21.18 2.76 20.24
N TYR A 187 -20.15 2.53 19.41
CA TYR A 187 -18.77 2.30 19.83
C TYR A 187 -17.80 3.19 19.06
N ASN A 188 -16.55 3.26 19.50
CA ASN A 188 -15.50 3.89 18.70
C ASN A 188 -15.13 2.96 17.56
N LEU A 189 -15.33 3.41 16.33
CA LEU A 189 -14.99 2.67 15.12
C LEU A 189 -13.74 3.26 14.47
N TYR A 190 -12.71 2.44 14.34
CA TYR A 190 -11.51 2.77 13.58
C TYR A 190 -11.68 2.33 12.13
N VAL A 191 -11.37 3.22 11.21
CA VAL A 191 -11.41 2.97 9.77
C VAL A 191 -10.17 3.53 9.07
N TYR A 192 -9.75 2.85 8.01
CA TYR A 192 -8.72 3.32 7.09
C TYR A 192 -9.37 3.65 5.75
N PRO A 193 -9.57 4.93 5.39
CA PRO A 193 -10.28 5.31 4.17
C PRO A 193 -9.66 4.74 2.90
N MET A 194 -8.33 4.58 2.88
CA MET A 194 -7.63 3.96 1.74
C MET A 194 -7.99 2.47 1.55
N MET A 195 -8.51 1.82 2.59
CA MET A 195 -8.90 0.41 2.57
C MET A 195 -10.40 0.21 2.41
N ILE A 196 -11.17 1.29 2.35
CA ILE A 196 -12.62 1.25 2.23
C ILE A 196 -13.03 1.92 0.91
N ASP A 197 -13.91 1.25 0.15
CA ASP A 197 -14.52 1.83 -1.03
C ASP A 197 -15.21 3.17 -0.69
N LYS A 198 -15.13 4.13 -1.61
CA LYS A 198 -15.67 5.47 -1.40
C LYS A 198 -17.18 5.45 -1.10
N ASN A 199 -17.93 4.56 -1.74
CA ASN A 199 -19.38 4.44 -1.52
C ASN A 199 -19.66 3.89 -0.12
N TYR A 200 -18.90 2.88 0.33
CA TYR A 200 -19.03 2.35 1.68
C TYR A 200 -18.62 3.38 2.74
N MET A 201 -17.58 4.18 2.46
CA MET A 201 -17.18 5.26 3.34
C MET A 201 -18.26 6.33 3.49
N ASN A 202 -19.00 6.64 2.42
CA ASN A 202 -20.15 7.57 2.49
C ASN A 202 -21.25 7.00 3.39
N ILE A 203 -21.59 5.71 3.28
CA ILE A 203 -22.58 5.04 4.13
C ILE A 203 -22.15 5.07 5.60
N ILE A 204 -20.86 4.85 5.88
CA ILE A 204 -20.31 4.95 7.23
C ILE A 204 -20.47 6.38 7.77
N ASN A 205 -20.08 7.39 6.99
CA ASN A 205 -20.20 8.79 7.40
C ASN A 205 -21.65 9.17 7.70
N GLU A 206 -22.61 8.77 6.86
CA GLU A 206 -24.03 8.99 7.08
C GLU A 206 -24.53 8.32 8.36
N ALA A 207 -24.13 7.07 8.61
CA ALA A 207 -24.52 6.34 9.81
C ALA A 207 -24.00 7.01 11.10
N PHE A 208 -22.83 7.67 11.04
CA PHE A 208 -22.23 8.34 12.18
C PHE A 208 -22.60 9.83 12.31
N LEU A 209 -23.58 10.34 11.54
CA LEU A 209 -24.09 11.70 11.71
C LEU A 209 -24.57 11.93 13.15
N GLY A 210 -24.05 13.00 13.79
CA GLY A 210 -24.30 13.29 15.20
C GLY A 210 -23.49 12.45 16.21
N LYS A 211 -22.62 11.58 15.72
CA LYS A 211 -21.73 10.73 16.53
C LYS A 211 -20.29 10.70 15.94
N GLU A 212 -19.90 11.75 15.25
CA GLU A 212 -18.64 11.83 14.49
C GLU A 212 -17.42 11.62 15.41
N ASN A 213 -17.52 11.98 16.68
CA ASN A 213 -16.47 11.77 17.68
C ASN A 213 -16.15 10.28 17.93
N ARG A 214 -17.02 9.37 17.53
CA ARG A 214 -16.81 7.92 17.63
C ARG A 214 -16.20 7.32 16.36
N LEU A 215 -16.21 8.05 15.25
CA LEU A 215 -15.58 7.60 14.00
C LEU A 215 -14.13 8.06 13.94
N GLN A 216 -13.20 7.14 14.07
CA GLN A 216 -11.77 7.38 14.11
C GLN A 216 -11.16 7.10 12.72
N ILE A 217 -11.06 8.15 11.90
CA ILE A 217 -10.48 8.06 10.56
C ILE A 217 -8.94 8.11 10.68
N ARG A 218 -8.25 7.05 10.26
CA ARG A 218 -6.80 6.91 10.35
C ARG A 218 -6.18 7.00 8.96
N LYS A 219 -5.10 7.79 8.85
CA LYS A 219 -4.35 7.96 7.60
C LYS A 219 -3.04 7.18 7.60
N ASP A 220 -2.57 6.78 8.75
CA ASP A 220 -1.35 6.01 9.00
C ASP A 220 -1.60 4.52 8.71
N VAL A 221 -1.53 4.13 7.44
CA VAL A 221 -1.81 2.75 6.99
C VAL A 221 -0.86 1.73 7.62
N ASP A 222 0.34 2.17 7.95
CA ASP A 222 1.39 1.31 8.53
C ASP A 222 1.13 0.90 9.99
N ASN A 223 0.12 1.47 10.62
CA ASN A 223 -0.21 1.20 12.03
C ASN A 223 -1.47 0.35 12.24
N GLN A 224 -1.86 -0.47 11.25
CA GLN A 224 -3.06 -1.35 11.40
C GLN A 224 -2.92 -2.30 12.60
N VAL A 225 -1.74 -2.83 12.81
CA VAL A 225 -1.43 -3.71 13.95
C VAL A 225 -1.57 -2.96 15.26
N GLY A 226 -1.03 -1.75 15.35
CA GLY A 226 -1.19 -0.91 16.55
C GLY A 226 -2.65 -0.59 16.87
N ILE A 227 -3.49 -0.36 15.85
CA ILE A 227 -4.93 -0.13 16.05
C ILE A 227 -5.64 -1.43 16.43
N ALA A 228 -5.28 -2.56 15.80
CA ALA A 228 -5.81 -3.86 16.20
C ALA A 228 -5.50 -4.15 17.69
N TYR A 229 -4.28 -3.84 18.15
CA TYR A 229 -3.93 -3.88 19.57
C TYR A 229 -4.82 -2.97 20.42
N SER A 230 -5.19 -1.78 19.93
CA SER A 230 -6.08 -0.88 20.67
C SER A 230 -7.52 -1.40 20.82
N CYS A 231 -7.89 -2.46 20.11
CA CYS A 231 -9.16 -3.14 20.25
C CYS A 231 -9.14 -4.26 21.31
N ILE A 232 -7.94 -4.69 21.77
CA ILE A 232 -7.81 -5.70 22.82
C ILE A 232 -8.28 -5.08 24.14
N ASP A 233 -9.11 -5.83 24.89
CA ASP A 233 -9.62 -5.44 26.21
C ASP A 233 -10.33 -4.08 26.26
N THR A 234 -10.80 -3.60 25.11
CA THR A 234 -11.54 -2.35 24.98
C THR A 234 -12.88 -2.56 24.29
N LYS A 235 -13.68 -1.47 24.19
CA LYS A 235 -14.90 -1.44 23.37
C LYS A 235 -14.67 -0.79 22.01
N ASN A 236 -13.44 -0.70 21.54
CA ASN A 236 -13.12 -0.19 20.22
C ASN A 236 -13.36 -1.27 19.16
N LEU A 237 -13.75 -0.83 17.98
CA LEU A 237 -14.00 -1.65 16.80
C LEU A 237 -13.04 -1.25 15.68
N LEU A 238 -12.56 -2.20 14.91
CA LEU A 238 -11.81 -1.98 13.68
C LEU A 238 -12.57 -2.55 12.50
N LEU A 239 -12.96 -1.71 11.54
CA LEU A 239 -13.50 -2.16 10.27
C LEU A 239 -12.37 -2.40 9.28
N THR A 240 -12.28 -3.61 8.77
CA THR A 240 -11.21 -4.00 7.84
C THR A 240 -11.72 -5.02 6.82
N ALA A 241 -11.10 -5.03 5.65
CA ALA A 241 -11.21 -6.10 4.67
C ALA A 241 -9.99 -7.03 4.69
N ASN A 242 -9.12 -6.93 5.70
CA ASN A 242 -7.98 -7.83 5.85
C ASN A 242 -8.43 -9.17 6.44
N PRO A 243 -8.48 -10.26 5.66
CA PRO A 243 -8.99 -11.55 6.13
C PRO A 243 -8.05 -12.24 7.13
N PHE A 244 -6.82 -11.74 7.28
CA PHE A 244 -5.79 -12.33 8.14
C PHE A 244 -5.51 -11.54 9.42
N ILE A 245 -6.37 -10.54 9.74
CA ILE A 245 -6.14 -9.69 10.90
C ILE A 245 -6.07 -10.48 12.21
N ASN A 246 -6.83 -11.57 12.33
CA ASN A 246 -6.82 -12.44 13.50
C ASN A 246 -5.61 -13.40 13.57
N SER A 247 -4.86 -13.60 12.48
CA SER A 247 -3.62 -14.38 12.53
C SER A 247 -2.48 -13.64 13.22
N ILE A 248 -2.65 -12.32 13.37
CA ILE A 248 -1.64 -11.44 13.97
C ILE A 248 -1.93 -11.20 15.45
N ILE A 249 -3.22 -11.11 15.82
CA ILE A 249 -3.69 -10.77 17.16
C ILE A 249 -4.98 -11.54 17.42
N GLU A 250 -5.16 -12.06 18.63
CA GLU A 250 -6.39 -12.72 19.07
C GLU A 250 -7.58 -11.74 19.17
N LEU A 251 -8.16 -11.43 18.01
CA LEU A 251 -9.39 -10.65 17.91
C LEU A 251 -10.56 -11.54 17.46
N LYS A 252 -11.74 -11.24 17.95
CA LYS A 252 -12.97 -11.79 17.40
C LYS A 252 -13.33 -11.02 16.14
N ILE A 253 -13.58 -11.75 15.05
CA ILE A 253 -13.98 -11.22 13.77
C ILE A 253 -15.44 -11.56 13.53
N VAL A 254 -16.23 -10.56 13.16
CA VAL A 254 -17.66 -10.70 12.85
C VAL A 254 -17.95 -10.00 11.52
N PRO A 255 -18.57 -10.67 10.54
CA PRO A 255 -18.89 -10.08 9.25
C PRO A 255 -19.99 -9.01 9.34
N LEU A 256 -20.00 -8.09 8.36
CA LEU A 256 -21.08 -7.12 8.20
C LEU A 256 -22.31 -7.75 7.54
N LYS A 257 -23.51 -7.37 8.00
CA LYS A 257 -24.80 -7.74 7.39
C LYS A 257 -24.97 -7.18 5.98
N GLU A 258 -24.36 -6.04 5.70
CA GLU A 258 -24.38 -5.36 4.42
C GLU A 258 -23.67 -6.15 3.30
N GLY A 259 -22.91 -7.17 3.67
CA GLY A 259 -22.25 -8.06 2.71
C GLY A 259 -21.21 -7.36 1.83
N TRP A 260 -20.60 -6.28 2.34
CA TRP A 260 -19.58 -5.55 1.58
C TRP A 260 -18.37 -6.44 1.33
N ILE A 261 -17.90 -6.41 0.10
CA ILE A 261 -16.70 -7.15 -0.33
C ILE A 261 -15.71 -6.20 -0.99
N ARG A 262 -14.46 -6.58 -0.96
CA ARG A 262 -13.38 -5.94 -1.69
C ARG A 262 -12.54 -6.98 -2.40
N GLU A 263 -12.19 -6.69 -3.65
CA GLU A 263 -11.26 -7.55 -4.37
C GLU A 263 -9.85 -7.40 -3.80
N TYR A 264 -9.23 -8.51 -3.51
CA TYR A 264 -7.86 -8.61 -3.06
C TYR A 264 -7.00 -9.33 -4.08
N GLY A 265 -5.79 -8.83 -4.28
CA GLY A 265 -4.91 -9.39 -5.28
C GLY A 265 -3.50 -8.83 -5.20
N VAL A 266 -2.79 -9.02 -6.28
CA VAL A 266 -1.42 -8.53 -6.43
C VAL A 266 -1.28 -7.63 -7.65
N MET A 267 -0.35 -6.71 -7.55
CA MET A 267 0.04 -5.82 -8.62
C MET A 267 1.43 -6.17 -9.12
N THR A 268 1.60 -6.10 -10.43
CA THR A 268 2.87 -6.29 -11.13
C THR A 268 3.10 -5.20 -12.15
N PRO A 269 4.31 -5.02 -12.70
CA PRO A 269 4.48 -4.29 -13.97
C PRO A 269 3.61 -4.90 -15.08
N LYS A 270 3.22 -4.10 -16.09
CA LYS A 270 2.49 -4.62 -17.27
C LYS A 270 3.31 -5.70 -18.00
N GLU A 271 4.62 -5.48 -18.15
CA GLU A 271 5.54 -6.46 -18.70
C GLU A 271 6.22 -7.24 -17.57
N ILE A 272 5.97 -8.53 -17.51
CA ILE A 272 6.48 -9.42 -16.47
C ILE A 272 7.44 -10.46 -17.04
N SER A 273 8.37 -10.93 -16.18
CA SER A 273 9.25 -12.04 -16.52
C SER A 273 8.52 -13.39 -16.41
N PRO A 274 9.02 -14.46 -17.05
CA PRO A 274 8.47 -15.81 -16.87
C PRO A 274 8.43 -16.27 -15.40
N ALA A 275 9.37 -15.81 -14.58
CA ALA A 275 9.39 -16.10 -13.15
C ALA A 275 8.21 -15.46 -12.42
N ILE A 276 7.91 -14.18 -12.71
CA ILE A 276 6.75 -13.48 -12.15
C ILE A 276 5.46 -14.13 -12.63
N GLN A 277 5.38 -14.53 -13.91
CA GLN A 277 4.21 -15.23 -14.43
C GLN A 277 3.93 -16.53 -13.68
N LYS A 278 4.96 -17.36 -13.45
CA LYS A 278 4.84 -18.60 -12.64
C LYS A 278 4.32 -18.30 -11.22
N TYR A 279 4.78 -17.18 -10.63
CA TYR A 279 4.34 -16.76 -9.30
C TYR A 279 2.85 -16.39 -9.28
N ILE A 280 2.39 -15.61 -10.28
CA ILE A 280 0.99 -15.20 -10.41
C ILE A 280 0.08 -16.41 -10.67
N ASP A 281 0.50 -17.34 -11.53
CA ASP A 281 -0.27 -18.52 -11.85
C ASP A 281 -0.45 -19.41 -10.61
N LEU A 282 0.62 -19.63 -9.84
CA LEU A 282 0.54 -20.36 -8.57
C LEU A 282 -0.34 -19.65 -7.54
N ALA A 283 -0.23 -18.32 -7.43
CA ALA A 283 -1.07 -17.55 -6.53
C ALA A 283 -2.55 -17.71 -6.88
N LYS A 284 -2.91 -17.62 -8.16
CA LYS A 284 -4.28 -17.83 -8.63
C LYS A 284 -4.76 -19.27 -8.39
N GLU A 285 -3.92 -20.26 -8.61
CA GLU A 285 -4.22 -21.68 -8.35
C GLU A 285 -4.58 -21.89 -6.87
N LEU A 286 -3.76 -21.39 -5.94
CA LEU A 286 -3.97 -21.55 -4.52
C LEU A 286 -5.25 -20.88 -4.00
N TYR A 287 -5.59 -19.69 -4.54
CA TYR A 287 -6.79 -18.97 -4.13
C TYR A 287 -8.06 -19.36 -4.89
N SER A 288 -7.95 -20.03 -6.05
CA SER A 288 -9.11 -20.60 -6.73
C SER A 288 -9.60 -21.90 -6.08
N SER A 289 -8.71 -22.69 -5.51
CA SER A 289 -9.08 -23.91 -4.78
C SER A 289 -9.84 -23.63 -3.47
N ASP A 290 -9.62 -22.49 -2.84
CA ASP A 290 -10.34 -22.10 -1.62
C ASP A 290 -11.80 -21.69 -1.91
N ARG A 291 -12.13 -21.26 -3.14
CA ARG A 291 -13.51 -20.93 -3.54
C ARG A 291 -14.43 -22.17 -3.61
N ASN A 292 -13.86 -23.35 -3.78
CA ASN A 292 -14.63 -24.61 -3.89
C ASN A 292 -14.87 -25.28 -2.53
N GLN A 293 -14.39 -24.68 -1.42
CA GLN A 293 -14.52 -25.23 -0.06
C GLN A 293 -15.42 -24.40 0.86
N THR A 294 -15.98 -23.26 0.37
CA THR A 294 -16.96 -22.43 1.06
C THR A 294 -18.31 -22.49 0.36
#